data_a07ae33bfc84bc83cf45bc73ccb317f2
#
_entry.id   a07ae33bfc84bc83cf45bc73ccb317f2
#
_cell.length_a   1.000
_cell.length_b   1.000
_cell.length_c   1.000
_cell.angle_alpha   90.00
_cell.angle_beta   90.00
_cell.angle_gamma   90.00
#
_symmetry.space_group_name_H-M   'P 1'
#
loop_
_entity.id
_entity.type
_entity.pdbx_description
1 polymer ?
#
loop_
_entity_poly.entity_id
_entity_poly.type
_entity_poly.pdbx_seq_one_letter_code
_entity_poly.pdbx_strand_id
1 'polypeptide(L)'
;MIYLGTNVQNVERALEAVRKEIEEVKRTGLTDDEFLRGKAQIKSAFVFGLETSIGNMNLLGKHALLTGEVADVEELIGKIDAVTPEDVRKAIDVNYDLSKATVGYVGPRIDKNLLDILKN
;
A
#
# COMPACT_ATOMS: atom_id res chain seq x y z
N MET A 1 4.28 -2.07 -1.29
CA MET A 1 4.71 -3.41 -1.80
C MET A 1 3.47 -4.23 -2.08
N ILE A 2 3.40 -4.87 -3.25
CA ILE A 2 2.36 -5.85 -3.61
C ILE A 2 3.00 -7.23 -3.49
N TYR A 3 2.35 -8.15 -2.80
CA TYR A 3 2.80 -9.53 -2.63
C TYR A 3 1.78 -10.49 -3.25
N LEU A 4 2.29 -11.47 -4.00
CA LEU A 4 1.48 -12.48 -4.67
C LEU A 4 2.03 -13.88 -4.39
N GLY A 5 1.14 -14.81 -4.08
CA GLY A 5 1.44 -16.25 -4.06
C GLY A 5 0.65 -16.97 -5.15
N THR A 6 1.35 -17.63 -6.07
CA THR A 6 0.70 -18.34 -7.18
C THR A 6 1.54 -19.52 -7.69
N ASN A 7 0.96 -20.39 -8.50
CA ASN A 7 1.70 -21.42 -9.21
C ASN A 7 2.54 -20.79 -10.34
N VAL A 8 3.69 -21.41 -10.66
CA VAL A 8 4.62 -20.89 -11.68
C VAL A 8 3.95 -20.63 -13.02
N GLN A 9 3.00 -21.46 -13.41
CA GLN A 9 2.23 -21.34 -14.67
C GLN A 9 1.36 -20.09 -14.73
N ASN A 10 1.00 -19.50 -13.58
CA ASN A 10 0.12 -18.35 -13.47
C ASN A 10 0.85 -17.03 -13.17
N VAL A 11 2.19 -17.06 -13.04
CA VAL A 11 2.97 -15.87 -12.66
C VAL A 11 2.76 -14.72 -13.64
N GLU A 12 2.82 -14.99 -14.94
CA GLU A 12 2.62 -13.96 -15.97
C GLU A 12 1.22 -13.35 -15.88
N ARG A 13 0.19 -14.21 -15.84
CA ARG A 13 -1.20 -13.77 -15.71
C ARG A 13 -1.44 -12.95 -14.43
N ALA A 14 -0.78 -13.33 -13.35
CA ALA A 14 -0.87 -12.59 -12.08
C ALA A 14 -0.22 -11.19 -12.20
N LEU A 15 0.93 -11.08 -12.85
CA LEU A 15 1.58 -9.78 -13.10
C LEU A 15 0.77 -8.89 -14.05
N GLU A 16 0.20 -9.48 -15.11
CA GLU A 16 -0.72 -8.75 -16.00
C GLU A 16 -1.96 -8.23 -15.26
N ALA A 17 -2.52 -9.03 -14.35
CA ALA A 17 -3.65 -8.61 -13.53
C ALA A 17 -3.25 -7.43 -12.63
N VAL A 18 -2.10 -7.51 -11.95
CA VAL A 18 -1.59 -6.39 -11.14
C VAL A 18 -1.39 -5.12 -11.96
N ARG A 19 -0.81 -5.25 -13.16
CA ARG A 19 -0.64 -4.10 -14.06
C ARG A 19 -1.99 -3.46 -14.40
N LYS A 20 -2.96 -4.27 -14.83
CA LYS A 20 -4.31 -3.79 -15.19
C LYS A 20 -4.99 -3.07 -14.03
N GLU A 21 -4.90 -3.62 -12.81
CA GLU A 21 -5.46 -2.98 -11.60
C GLU A 21 -4.78 -1.62 -11.32
N ILE A 22 -3.47 -1.54 -11.46
CA ILE A 22 -2.73 -0.29 -11.28
C ILE A 22 -3.14 0.74 -12.36
N GLU A 23 -3.22 0.34 -13.62
CA GLU A 23 -3.66 1.19 -14.72
C GLU A 23 -5.10 1.68 -14.50
N GLU A 24 -5.99 0.79 -14.06
CA GLU A 24 -7.38 1.13 -13.76
C GLU A 24 -7.47 2.16 -12.63
N VAL A 25 -6.81 1.92 -11.49
CA VAL A 25 -6.79 2.85 -10.36
C VAL A 25 -6.18 4.21 -10.76
N LYS A 26 -5.14 4.21 -11.59
CA LYS A 26 -4.57 5.46 -12.12
C LYS A 26 -5.54 6.21 -13.03
N ARG A 27 -6.33 5.51 -13.81
CA ARG A 27 -7.29 6.09 -14.74
C ARG A 27 -8.54 6.63 -14.04
N THR A 28 -9.12 5.83 -13.13
CA THR A 28 -10.43 6.13 -12.52
C THR A 28 -10.31 6.76 -11.12
N GLY A 29 -9.22 6.52 -10.41
CA GLY A 29 -9.11 6.79 -8.98
C GLY A 29 -9.92 5.77 -8.17
N LEU A 30 -10.20 6.11 -6.93
CA LEU A 30 -11.11 5.36 -6.05
C LEU A 30 -12.52 5.92 -6.15
N THR A 31 -13.52 5.05 -6.00
CA THR A 31 -14.90 5.47 -5.76
C THR A 31 -15.03 6.04 -4.34
N ASP A 32 -16.07 6.85 -4.09
CA ASP A 32 -16.35 7.40 -2.76
C ASP A 32 -16.51 6.29 -1.71
N ASP A 33 -17.15 5.19 -2.08
CA ASP A 33 -17.35 4.05 -1.17
C ASP A 33 -16.04 3.32 -0.85
N GLU A 34 -15.17 3.12 -1.83
CA GLU A 34 -13.82 2.55 -1.60
C GLU A 34 -12.97 3.45 -0.72
N PHE A 35 -13.01 4.76 -0.96
CA PHE A 35 -12.31 5.74 -0.15
C PHE A 35 -12.79 5.70 1.30
N LEU A 36 -14.11 5.76 1.54
CA LEU A 36 -14.67 5.76 2.89
C LEU A 36 -14.37 4.45 3.62
N ARG A 37 -14.51 3.30 2.96
CA ARG A 37 -14.19 1.99 3.55
C ARG A 37 -12.70 1.87 3.86
N GLY A 38 -11.82 2.27 2.94
CA GLY A 38 -10.37 2.26 3.15
C GLY A 38 -9.96 3.12 4.34
N LYS A 39 -10.49 4.34 4.45
CA LYS A 39 -10.24 5.26 5.54
C LYS A 39 -10.69 4.70 6.88
N ALA A 40 -11.92 4.12 6.94
CA ALA A 40 -12.44 3.48 8.13
C ALA A 40 -11.58 2.27 8.55
N GLN A 41 -11.14 1.46 7.59
CA GLN A 41 -10.29 0.30 7.84
C GLN A 41 -8.91 0.71 8.40
N ILE A 42 -8.27 1.72 7.83
CA ILE A 42 -6.98 2.24 8.33
C ILE A 42 -7.13 2.77 9.76
N LYS A 43 -8.17 3.55 10.03
CA LYS A 43 -8.44 4.09 11.36
C LYS A 43 -8.69 2.97 12.38
N SER A 44 -9.51 1.99 12.04
CA SER A 44 -9.77 0.83 12.90
C SER A 44 -8.51 0.02 13.16
N ALA A 45 -7.73 -0.28 12.14
CA ALA A 45 -6.47 -1.02 12.26
C ALA A 45 -5.45 -0.26 13.15
N PHE A 46 -5.40 1.06 13.02
CA PHE A 46 -4.54 1.91 13.86
C PHE A 46 -4.97 1.83 15.33
N VAL A 47 -6.27 2.00 15.63
CA VAL A 47 -6.80 1.94 17.00
C VAL A 47 -6.60 0.56 17.61
N PHE A 48 -6.95 -0.52 16.90
CA PHE A 48 -6.73 -1.90 17.37
C PHE A 48 -5.23 -2.20 17.60
N GLY A 49 -4.36 -1.65 16.76
CA GLY A 49 -2.91 -1.78 16.96
C GLY A 49 -2.43 -1.23 18.30
N LEU A 50 -3.14 -0.28 18.90
CA LEU A 50 -2.81 0.35 20.18
C LEU A 50 -3.39 -0.39 21.41
N GLU A 51 -4.21 -1.41 21.21
CA GLU A 51 -4.77 -2.19 22.34
C GLU A 51 -3.71 -3.01 23.09
N THR A 52 -2.56 -3.26 22.46
CA THR A 52 -1.48 -4.04 23.05
C THR A 52 -0.31 -3.16 23.52
N SER A 53 0.37 -3.55 24.60
CA SER A 53 1.59 -2.88 25.07
C SER A 53 2.68 -2.85 23.98
N ILE A 54 2.79 -3.93 23.20
CA ILE A 54 3.75 -4.02 22.08
C ILE A 54 3.38 -3.02 20.98
N GLY A 55 2.10 -2.89 20.65
CA GLY A 55 1.63 -1.91 19.66
C GLY A 55 1.94 -0.47 20.08
N ASN A 56 1.64 -0.13 21.33
CA ASN A 56 1.98 1.18 21.91
C ASN A 56 3.50 1.44 21.89
N MET A 57 4.28 0.48 22.37
CA MET A 57 5.74 0.58 22.36
C MET A 57 6.29 0.80 20.96
N ASN A 58 5.81 0.04 19.97
CA ASN A 58 6.24 0.18 18.59
C ASN A 58 5.87 1.55 18.00
N LEU A 59 4.65 2.04 18.24
CA LEU A 59 4.24 3.36 17.77
C LEU A 59 5.13 4.45 18.39
N LEU A 60 5.17 4.51 19.72
CA LEU A 60 5.90 5.56 20.45
C LEU A 60 7.39 5.51 20.14
N GLY A 61 7.99 4.33 20.21
CA GLY A 61 9.42 4.13 19.95
C GLY A 61 9.81 4.46 18.52
N LYS A 62 9.06 3.96 17.52
CA LYS A 62 9.33 4.25 16.12
C LYS A 62 9.13 5.73 15.79
N HIS A 63 8.09 6.36 16.33
CA HIS A 63 7.84 7.78 16.11
C HIS A 63 8.97 8.62 16.71
N ALA A 64 9.34 8.36 17.95
CA ALA A 64 10.44 9.09 18.61
C ALA A 64 11.79 8.91 17.89
N LEU A 65 12.09 7.71 17.39
CA LEU A 65 13.32 7.45 16.63
C LEU A 65 13.37 8.18 15.27
N LEU A 66 12.22 8.33 14.61
CA LEU A 66 12.17 8.93 13.28
C LEU A 66 11.98 10.44 13.28
N THR A 67 11.28 10.98 14.27
CA THR A 67 10.92 12.41 14.34
C THR A 67 11.57 13.16 15.48
N GLY A 68 12.10 12.47 16.49
CA GLY A 68 12.60 13.07 17.72
C GLY A 68 11.50 13.41 18.74
N GLU A 69 10.24 13.13 18.41
CA GLU A 69 9.07 13.52 19.23
C GLU A 69 8.27 12.27 19.65
N VAL A 70 7.54 12.38 20.74
CA VAL A 70 6.61 11.32 21.17
C VAL A 70 5.32 11.45 20.36
N ALA A 71 4.83 10.31 19.84
CA ALA A 71 3.59 10.29 19.05
C ALA A 71 2.39 10.75 19.90
N ASP A 72 1.63 11.70 19.38
CA ASP A 72 0.28 12.03 19.85
C ASP A 72 -0.73 11.21 19.05
N VAL A 73 -1.42 10.30 19.74
CA VAL A 73 -2.39 9.39 19.12
C VAL A 73 -3.59 10.15 18.55
N GLU A 74 -4.08 11.16 19.25
CA GLU A 74 -5.23 11.97 18.82
C GLU A 74 -4.87 12.79 17.58
N GLU A 75 -3.67 13.36 17.54
CA GLU A 75 -3.16 14.06 16.36
C GLU A 75 -3.04 13.13 15.15
N LEU A 76 -2.54 11.90 15.34
CA LEU A 76 -2.40 10.92 14.26
C LEU A 76 -3.77 10.47 13.73
N ILE A 77 -4.76 10.26 14.60
CA ILE A 77 -6.14 9.99 14.20
C ILE A 77 -6.72 11.17 13.41
N GLY A 78 -6.49 12.39 13.88
CA GLY A 78 -6.91 13.60 13.18
C GLY A 78 -6.30 13.72 11.79
N LYS A 79 -5.03 13.34 11.62
CA LYS A 79 -4.37 13.27 10.29
C LYS A 79 -5.03 12.25 9.37
N ILE A 80 -5.43 11.08 9.89
CA ILE A 80 -6.17 10.08 9.11
C ILE A 80 -7.54 10.66 8.69
N ASP A 81 -8.25 11.31 9.62
CA ASP A 81 -9.55 11.92 9.35
C ASP A 81 -9.48 13.10 8.37
N ALA A 82 -8.37 13.80 8.30
CA ALA A 82 -8.15 14.91 7.39
C ALA A 82 -7.82 14.49 5.94
N VAL A 83 -7.42 13.21 5.71
CA VAL A 83 -7.12 12.73 4.34
C VAL A 83 -8.34 12.88 3.44
N THR A 84 -8.12 13.44 2.26
CA THR A 84 -9.13 13.66 1.23
C THR A 84 -8.96 12.69 0.04
N PRO A 85 -9.99 12.50 -0.79
CA PRO A 85 -9.86 11.73 -2.03
C PRO A 85 -8.77 12.29 -2.97
N GLU A 86 -8.59 13.61 -2.98
CA GLU A 86 -7.56 14.29 -3.77
C GLU A 86 -6.14 13.94 -3.29
N ASP A 87 -5.93 13.81 -1.98
CA ASP A 87 -4.65 13.39 -1.42
C ASP A 87 -4.31 11.96 -1.82
N VAL A 88 -5.32 11.07 -1.81
CA VAL A 88 -5.16 9.70 -2.29
C VAL A 88 -4.85 9.67 -3.78
N ARG A 89 -5.50 10.51 -4.59
CA ARG A 89 -5.22 10.63 -6.03
C ARG A 89 -3.77 11.02 -6.29
N LYS A 90 -3.27 12.04 -5.61
CA LYS A 90 -1.86 12.45 -5.69
C LYS A 90 -0.90 11.34 -5.27
N ALA A 91 -1.24 10.61 -4.22
CA ALA A 91 -0.44 9.47 -3.76
C ALA A 91 -0.41 8.32 -4.79
N ILE A 92 -1.53 8.05 -5.47
CA ILE A 92 -1.59 7.06 -6.55
C ILE A 92 -0.64 7.47 -7.69
N ASP A 93 -0.70 8.71 -8.15
CA ASP A 93 0.12 9.19 -9.26
C ASP A 93 1.62 9.09 -8.97
N VAL A 94 2.02 9.37 -7.74
CA VAL A 94 3.43 9.32 -7.32
C VAL A 94 3.93 7.89 -7.08
N ASN A 95 3.11 7.05 -6.41
CA ASN A 95 3.57 5.75 -5.92
C ASN A 95 3.38 4.60 -6.90
N TYR A 96 2.44 4.71 -7.85
CA TYR A 96 2.16 3.66 -8.83
C TYR A 96 2.81 3.92 -10.20
N ASP A 97 4.02 4.46 -10.19
CA ASP A 97 4.85 4.60 -11.40
C ASP A 97 5.54 3.27 -11.72
N LEU A 98 4.96 2.50 -12.65
CA LEU A 98 5.48 1.20 -13.06
C LEU A 98 6.86 1.28 -13.71
N SER A 99 7.28 2.44 -14.20
CA SER A 99 8.64 2.63 -14.75
C SER A 99 9.72 2.43 -13.69
N LYS A 100 9.39 2.72 -12.42
CA LYS A 100 10.26 2.57 -11.24
C LYS A 100 10.05 1.26 -10.48
N ALA A 101 9.18 0.38 -10.99
CA ALA A 101 8.87 -0.87 -10.32
C ALA A 101 10.08 -1.80 -10.27
N THR A 102 10.16 -2.56 -9.19
CA THR A 102 11.10 -3.68 -9.02
C THR A 102 10.31 -4.95 -8.75
N VAL A 103 10.71 -6.05 -9.37
CA VAL A 103 10.09 -7.36 -9.17
C VAL A 103 11.09 -8.29 -8.47
N GLY A 104 10.68 -8.84 -7.34
CA GLY A 104 11.37 -9.95 -6.67
C GLY A 104 10.56 -11.23 -6.87
N TYR A 105 11.22 -12.31 -7.27
CA TYR A 105 10.59 -13.61 -7.48
C TYR A 105 11.35 -14.71 -6.77
N VAL A 106 10.61 -15.57 -6.08
CA VAL A 106 11.12 -16.78 -5.44
C VAL A 106 10.28 -17.97 -5.89
N GLY A 107 10.91 -18.92 -6.58
CA GLY A 107 10.22 -20.09 -7.13
C GLY A 107 11.03 -20.82 -8.19
N PRO A 108 10.44 -21.78 -8.90
CA PRO A 108 11.06 -22.47 -10.04
C PRO A 108 11.50 -21.48 -11.11
N ARG A 109 12.55 -21.82 -11.87
CA ARG A 109 13.11 -20.97 -12.92
C ARG A 109 12.03 -20.55 -13.94
N ILE A 110 12.02 -19.27 -14.26
CA ILE A 110 11.23 -18.67 -15.35
C ILE A 110 12.22 -18.02 -16.31
N ASP A 111 12.11 -18.36 -17.61
CA ASP A 111 13.03 -17.86 -18.65
C ASP A 111 12.57 -16.52 -19.26
N LYS A 112 11.60 -15.84 -18.64
CA LYS A 112 11.07 -14.55 -19.06
C LYS A 112 11.47 -13.45 -18.07
N ASN A 113 11.65 -12.25 -18.58
CA ASN A 113 11.83 -11.06 -17.75
C ASN A 113 10.48 -10.61 -17.18
N LEU A 114 10.26 -10.90 -15.90
CA LEU A 114 9.01 -10.59 -15.22
C LEU A 114 8.75 -9.08 -15.13
N LEU A 115 9.80 -8.27 -15.14
CA LEU A 115 9.67 -6.81 -15.12
C LEU A 115 9.09 -6.26 -16.42
N ASP A 116 9.42 -6.87 -17.56
CA ASP A 116 8.89 -6.47 -18.87
C ASP A 116 7.38 -6.73 -18.95
N ILE A 117 6.89 -7.82 -18.34
CA ILE A 117 5.45 -8.13 -18.27
C ILE A 117 4.69 -7.06 -17.48
N LEU A 118 5.32 -6.55 -16.43
CA LEU A 118 4.70 -5.52 -15.58
C LEU A 118 4.71 -4.13 -16.25
N LYS A 119 5.71 -3.84 -17.12
CA LYS A 119 5.90 -2.52 -17.74
C LYS A 119 5.26 -2.36 -19.12
N ASN A 120 5.02 -3.45 -19.82
CA ASN A 120 4.42 -3.49 -21.18
C ASN A 120 2.96 -3.91 -21.15
#